data_977b29e5a1c5c2c5505c1cc047555948
#
_entry.id   977b29e5a1c5c2c5505c1cc047555948
#
_cell.length_a   1.000
_cell.length_b   1.000
_cell.length_c   1.000
_cell.angle_alpha   90.00
_cell.angle_beta   90.00
_cell.angle_gamma   90.00
#
_symmetry.space_group_name_H-M   'P 1'
#
loop_
_entity.id
_entity.type
_entity.pdbx_description
1 polymer ?
#
loop_
_entity_poly.entity_id
_entity_poly.type
_entity_poly.pdbx_seq_one_letter_code
_entity_poly.pdbx_strand_id
1 'polypeptide(L)'
;ESFTPHLNTKSSAIIKDISHEEAIPLMVDANFQREDTLPSEKAKAYKMKMEALAHQGKSSDEMSSAKKIGQLAGISDRQVQRYIRLTELIPELSKLVDDKQITFVLGVEISFLKTEYQQLIYENICKGKKVSKDNVRMIRENQENLSLEEVSQILFADKAKIQKKICNVTLKENKLSEFFDSTYTKKEMEKIIYSLTKGMEEKERI
;
A
#
# COMPACT_ATOMS: atom_id res chain seq x y z
N GLU A 1 -12.80 -3.65 52.67
CA GLU A 1 -12.87 -2.18 52.41
C GLU A 1 -12.79 -1.93 50.92
N SER A 2 -13.93 -1.57 50.34
CA SER A 2 -14.09 -1.30 48.92
C SER A 2 -13.63 0.13 48.59
N PHE A 3 -12.54 0.25 47.88
CA PHE A 3 -12.05 1.51 47.36
C PHE A 3 -12.90 1.95 46.18
N THR A 4 -13.83 2.87 46.37
CA THR A 4 -14.53 3.56 45.28
C THR A 4 -13.80 4.86 44.99
N PRO A 5 -13.16 5.02 43.81
CA PRO A 5 -12.61 6.29 43.44
C PRO A 5 -13.73 7.22 42.99
N HIS A 6 -14.06 8.21 43.81
CA HIS A 6 -14.89 9.33 43.40
C HIS A 6 -14.12 10.21 42.44
N LEU A 7 -14.18 9.89 41.13
CA LEU A 7 -13.76 10.77 40.06
C LEU A 7 -14.87 11.79 39.76
N ASN A 8 -14.98 12.80 40.61
CA ASN A 8 -15.79 13.97 40.32
C ASN A 8 -14.96 15.00 39.51
N THR A 9 -14.47 14.56 38.38
CA THR A 9 -13.78 15.44 37.40
C THR A 9 -14.82 16.18 36.58
N LYS A 10 -15.10 17.42 36.92
CA LYS A 10 -15.83 18.33 36.01
C LYS A 10 -14.94 18.64 34.83
N SER A 11 -15.25 18.09 33.67
CA SER A 11 -14.62 18.50 32.42
C SER A 11 -15.38 19.67 31.82
N SER A 12 -14.67 20.74 31.44
CA SER A 12 -15.26 21.84 30.69
C SER A 12 -15.51 21.37 29.26
N ALA A 13 -16.75 21.44 28.81
CA ALA A 13 -17.14 21.13 27.43
C ALA A 13 -17.65 22.39 26.72
N ILE A 14 -17.19 22.62 25.50
CA ILE A 14 -17.71 23.67 24.64
C ILE A 14 -18.72 23.03 23.68
N ILE A 15 -19.98 23.38 23.82
CA ILE A 15 -21.03 22.93 22.91
C ILE A 15 -21.07 23.86 21.73
N LYS A 16 -20.95 23.33 20.51
CA LYS A 16 -21.11 24.10 19.25
C LYS A 16 -22.26 23.49 18.47
N ASP A 17 -23.12 24.36 17.96
CA ASP A 17 -24.19 24.00 17.03
C ASP A 17 -23.60 24.05 15.61
N ILE A 18 -23.29 22.87 15.08
CA ILE A 18 -22.62 22.69 13.78
C ILE A 18 -23.31 21.56 13.00
N SER A 19 -23.24 21.63 11.68
CA SER A 19 -23.75 20.58 10.81
C SER A 19 -22.96 19.27 10.98
N HIS A 20 -23.58 18.15 10.61
CA HIS A 20 -22.91 16.85 10.65
C HIS A 20 -21.62 16.82 9.81
N GLU A 21 -21.62 17.50 8.67
CA GLU A 21 -20.47 17.61 7.77
C GLU A 21 -19.32 18.45 8.36
N GLU A 22 -19.64 19.47 9.17
CA GLU A 22 -18.65 20.27 9.89
C GLU A 22 -18.15 19.58 11.16
N ALA A 23 -18.97 18.70 11.75
CA ALA A 23 -18.61 17.95 12.95
C ALA A 23 -17.54 16.88 12.66
N ILE A 24 -17.58 16.23 11.49
CA ILE A 24 -16.64 15.16 11.12
C ILE A 24 -15.17 15.62 11.15
N PRO A 25 -14.77 16.71 10.48
CA PRO A 25 -13.39 17.19 10.56
C PRO A 25 -12.94 17.54 11.98
N LEU A 26 -13.81 18.17 12.78
CA LEU A 26 -13.49 18.54 14.17
C LEU A 26 -13.32 17.31 15.08
N MET A 27 -14.17 16.30 14.92
CA MET A 27 -14.07 15.05 15.65
C MET A 27 -12.76 14.32 15.31
N VAL A 28 -12.40 14.29 14.03
CA VAL A 28 -11.15 13.71 13.56
C VAL A 28 -9.96 14.44 14.15
N ASP A 29 -9.95 15.78 14.14
CA ASP A 29 -8.85 16.57 14.69
C ASP A 29 -8.70 16.37 16.20
N ALA A 30 -9.79 16.27 16.96
CA ALA A 30 -9.77 15.95 18.38
C ALA A 30 -9.18 14.57 18.66
N ASN A 31 -9.47 13.57 17.83
CA ASN A 31 -8.91 12.23 17.95
C ASN A 31 -7.43 12.16 17.57
N PHE A 32 -6.95 13.00 16.64
CA PHE A 32 -5.53 13.06 16.26
C PHE A 32 -4.62 13.60 17.35
N GLN A 33 -5.14 14.36 18.32
CA GLN A 33 -4.37 14.86 19.45
C GLN A 33 -4.05 13.76 20.49
N ARG A 34 -4.60 12.55 20.33
CA ARG A 34 -4.25 11.40 21.15
C ARG A 34 -2.96 10.77 20.62
N GLU A 35 -1.93 10.70 21.46
CA GLU A 35 -0.62 10.15 21.10
C GLU A 35 -0.67 8.66 20.71
N ASP A 36 -1.65 7.90 21.21
CA ASP A 36 -1.77 6.46 21.03
C ASP A 36 -2.74 6.02 19.92
N THR A 37 -3.05 6.89 18.95
CA THR A 37 -3.97 6.53 17.86
C THR A 37 -3.38 5.46 16.94
N LEU A 38 -4.09 4.34 16.76
CA LEU A 38 -3.65 3.23 15.93
C LEU A 38 -3.56 3.60 14.43
N PRO A 39 -2.66 2.97 13.65
CA PRO A 39 -2.58 3.18 12.21
C PRO A 39 -3.90 3.00 11.47
N SER A 40 -4.70 1.98 11.83
CA SER A 40 -6.01 1.72 11.24
C SER A 40 -7.04 2.81 11.58
N GLU A 41 -6.99 3.37 12.78
CA GLU A 41 -7.87 4.48 13.20
C GLU A 41 -7.51 5.75 12.43
N LYS A 42 -6.21 6.07 12.32
CA LYS A 42 -5.72 7.18 11.48
C LYS A 42 -6.16 7.02 10.03
N ALA A 43 -6.07 5.81 9.49
CA ALA A 43 -6.50 5.50 8.12
C ALA A 43 -7.97 5.84 7.88
N LYS A 44 -8.85 5.35 8.76
CA LYS A 44 -10.30 5.63 8.71
C LYS A 44 -10.60 7.12 8.87
N ALA A 45 -9.96 7.78 9.82
CA ALA A 45 -10.13 9.19 10.10
C ALA A 45 -9.72 10.07 8.91
N TYR A 46 -8.58 9.79 8.26
CA TYR A 46 -8.17 10.50 7.05
C TYR A 46 -9.11 10.23 5.87
N LYS A 47 -9.60 9.00 5.72
CA LYS A 47 -10.58 8.66 4.68
C LYS A 47 -11.87 9.45 4.87
N MET A 48 -12.45 9.46 6.08
CA MET A 48 -13.66 10.23 6.41
C MET A 48 -13.47 11.74 6.16
N LYS A 49 -12.31 12.28 6.53
CA LYS A 49 -12.00 13.70 6.30
C LYS A 49 -11.86 14.02 4.81
N MET A 50 -11.28 13.11 4.03
CA MET A 50 -11.18 13.23 2.56
C MET A 50 -12.57 13.25 1.92
N GLU A 51 -13.43 12.31 2.30
CA GLU A 51 -14.82 12.20 1.82
C GLU A 51 -15.63 13.45 2.18
N ALA A 52 -15.56 13.93 3.42
CA ALA A 52 -16.24 15.16 3.85
C ALA A 52 -15.81 16.38 3.04
N LEU A 53 -14.52 16.55 2.73
CA LEU A 53 -14.02 17.63 1.90
C LEU A 53 -14.48 17.52 0.44
N ALA A 54 -14.60 16.33 -0.10
CA ALA A 54 -15.13 16.08 -1.44
C ALA A 54 -16.61 16.46 -1.55
N HIS A 55 -17.43 16.12 -0.55
CA HIS A 55 -18.86 16.47 -0.51
C HIS A 55 -19.12 17.97 -0.35
N GLN A 56 -18.21 18.72 0.27
CA GLN A 56 -18.35 20.17 0.41
C GLN A 56 -18.12 20.96 -0.89
N GLY A 57 -17.90 20.29 -2.02
CA GLY A 57 -17.75 20.93 -3.35
C GLY A 57 -16.51 21.82 -3.48
N LYS A 58 -15.63 21.85 -2.48
CA LYS A 58 -14.47 22.75 -2.42
C LYS A 58 -13.23 22.22 -3.14
N SER A 59 -13.26 21.00 -3.64
CA SER A 59 -12.13 20.44 -4.39
C SER A 59 -12.57 19.21 -5.17
N SER A 60 -12.59 19.31 -6.50
CA SER A 60 -12.69 18.18 -7.41
C SER A 60 -11.34 17.44 -7.55
N ASP A 61 -10.31 17.92 -6.86
CA ASP A 61 -8.95 17.41 -6.92
C ASP A 61 -8.58 16.75 -5.58
N GLU A 62 -8.53 15.41 -5.57
CA GLU A 62 -8.14 14.60 -4.40
C GLU A 62 -6.76 14.99 -3.88
N MET A 63 -5.83 15.35 -4.77
CA MET A 63 -4.48 15.78 -4.42
C MET A 63 -4.51 17.07 -3.57
N SER A 64 -5.40 18.01 -3.91
CA SER A 64 -5.58 19.25 -3.16
C SER A 64 -6.15 18.99 -1.76
N SER A 65 -7.10 18.05 -1.64
CA SER A 65 -7.69 17.65 -0.35
C SER A 65 -6.69 16.95 0.55
N ALA A 66 -5.88 16.02 0.03
CA ALA A 66 -4.82 15.35 0.77
C ALA A 66 -3.77 16.35 1.30
N LYS A 67 -3.42 17.36 0.50
CA LYS A 67 -2.49 18.43 0.90
C LYS A 67 -3.04 19.26 2.06
N LYS A 68 -4.33 19.64 2.02
CA LYS A 68 -4.98 20.36 3.12
C LYS A 68 -5.01 19.54 4.41
N ILE A 69 -5.38 18.27 4.30
CA ILE A 69 -5.38 17.34 5.45
C ILE A 69 -3.98 17.20 6.01
N GLY A 70 -2.97 17.02 5.15
CA GLY A 70 -1.58 16.87 5.55
C GLY A 70 -1.05 18.10 6.29
N GLN A 71 -1.34 19.31 5.82
CA GLN A 71 -0.97 20.56 6.47
C GLN A 71 -1.56 20.67 7.87
N LEU A 72 -2.84 20.33 8.04
CA LEU A 72 -3.52 20.36 9.35
C LEU A 72 -2.96 19.30 10.32
N ALA A 73 -2.57 18.15 9.80
CA ALA A 73 -2.04 17.03 10.59
C ALA A 73 -0.50 17.07 10.78
N GLY A 74 0.19 18.06 10.18
CA GLY A 74 1.65 18.16 10.25
C GLY A 74 2.41 17.05 9.51
N ILE A 75 1.78 16.42 8.50
CA ILE A 75 2.37 15.35 7.69
C ILE A 75 2.26 15.65 6.19
N SER A 76 3.01 14.91 5.36
CA SER A 76 2.94 15.09 3.92
C SER A 76 1.64 14.51 3.34
N ASP A 77 1.18 15.05 2.20
CA ASP A 77 0.07 14.56 1.40
C ASP A 77 0.23 13.06 1.03
N ARG A 78 1.45 12.66 0.68
CA ARG A 78 1.80 11.24 0.44
C ARG A 78 1.57 10.36 1.66
N GLN A 79 1.86 10.88 2.85
CA GLN A 79 1.64 10.14 4.08
C GLN A 79 0.13 9.99 4.37
N VAL A 80 -0.67 11.03 4.12
CA VAL A 80 -2.13 10.96 4.18
C VAL A 80 -2.67 9.87 3.25
N GLN A 81 -2.24 9.86 1.99
CA GLN A 81 -2.65 8.84 1.01
C GLN A 81 -2.24 7.42 1.43
N ARG A 82 -1.04 7.25 2.01
CA ARG A 82 -0.61 5.95 2.55
C ARG A 82 -1.49 5.48 3.70
N TYR A 83 -1.90 6.36 4.60
CA TYR A 83 -2.85 6.00 5.65
C TYR A 83 -4.19 5.61 5.06
N ILE A 84 -4.76 6.42 4.16
CA ILE A 84 -6.03 6.10 3.51
C ILE A 84 -5.94 4.74 2.79
N ARG A 85 -4.82 4.45 2.14
CA ARG A 85 -4.62 3.17 1.47
C ARG A 85 -4.70 1.96 2.40
N LEU A 86 -4.34 2.09 3.69
CA LEU A 86 -4.50 1.01 4.67
C LEU A 86 -5.95 0.57 4.87
N THR A 87 -6.94 1.41 4.53
CA THR A 87 -8.36 1.02 4.64
C THR A 87 -8.75 -0.08 3.66
N GLU A 88 -7.92 -0.36 2.65
CA GLU A 88 -8.11 -1.42 1.66
C GLU A 88 -7.51 -2.77 2.10
N LEU A 89 -6.91 -2.82 3.29
CA LEU A 89 -6.48 -4.09 3.89
C LEU A 89 -7.68 -4.86 4.43
N ILE A 90 -7.60 -6.19 4.35
CA ILE A 90 -8.51 -7.04 5.11
C ILE A 90 -8.35 -6.77 6.63
N PRO A 91 -9.42 -6.92 7.43
CA PRO A 91 -9.41 -6.57 8.86
C PRO A 91 -8.27 -7.25 9.64
N GLU A 92 -7.98 -8.49 9.32
CA GLU A 92 -6.94 -9.30 9.95
C GLU A 92 -5.53 -8.71 9.74
N LEU A 93 -5.20 -8.31 8.51
CA LEU A 93 -3.92 -7.66 8.21
C LEU A 93 -3.84 -6.26 8.80
N SER A 94 -4.93 -5.51 8.81
CA SER A 94 -5.01 -4.20 9.47
C SER A 94 -4.66 -4.32 10.95
N LYS A 95 -5.20 -5.34 11.64
CA LYS A 95 -4.85 -5.63 13.02
C LYS A 95 -3.37 -5.96 13.21
N LEU A 96 -2.76 -6.73 12.31
CA LEU A 96 -1.32 -7.01 12.37
C LEU A 96 -0.45 -5.75 12.22
N VAL A 97 -0.92 -4.74 11.49
CA VAL A 97 -0.26 -3.42 11.40
C VAL A 97 -0.38 -2.68 12.74
N ASP A 98 -1.56 -2.68 13.35
CA ASP A 98 -1.82 -2.03 14.63
C ASP A 98 -1.01 -2.66 15.75
N ASP A 99 -0.92 -3.99 15.77
CA ASP A 99 -0.13 -4.79 16.72
C ASP A 99 1.39 -4.74 16.43
N LYS A 100 1.82 -3.98 15.43
CA LYS A 100 3.23 -3.85 14.98
C LYS A 100 3.89 -5.17 14.56
N GLN A 101 3.11 -6.21 14.26
CA GLN A 101 3.61 -7.49 13.75
C GLN A 101 4.07 -7.38 12.29
N ILE A 102 3.44 -6.49 11.52
CA ILE A 102 3.92 -6.07 10.21
C ILE A 102 4.14 -4.55 10.20
N THR A 103 5.12 -4.11 9.43
CA THR A 103 5.42 -2.67 9.36
C THR A 103 4.34 -1.93 8.58
N PHE A 104 4.09 -0.67 8.94
CA PHE A 104 3.19 0.22 8.20
C PHE A 104 3.47 0.22 6.68
N VAL A 105 4.74 0.28 6.30
CA VAL A 105 5.15 0.32 4.88
C VAL A 105 4.78 -0.99 4.17
N LEU A 106 4.95 -2.14 4.83
CA LEU A 106 4.55 -3.43 4.27
C LEU A 106 3.04 -3.53 4.15
N GLY A 107 2.28 -3.07 5.16
CA GLY A 107 0.81 -2.99 5.10
C GLY A 107 0.33 -2.18 3.91
N VAL A 108 0.93 -1.01 3.66
CA VAL A 108 0.61 -0.18 2.49
C VAL A 108 0.89 -0.93 1.17
N GLU A 109 2.00 -1.64 1.03
CA GLU A 109 2.26 -2.42 -0.19
C GLU A 109 1.26 -3.57 -0.37
N ILE A 110 0.92 -4.29 0.71
CA ILE A 110 -0.07 -5.38 0.67
C ILE A 110 -1.46 -4.85 0.29
N SER A 111 -1.84 -3.65 0.71
CA SER A 111 -3.15 -3.08 0.41
C SER A 111 -3.43 -2.86 -1.09
N PHE A 112 -2.39 -2.91 -1.93
CA PHE A 112 -2.54 -2.85 -3.39
C PHE A 112 -2.85 -4.20 -4.04
N LEU A 113 -2.78 -5.28 -3.27
CA LEU A 113 -3.02 -6.62 -3.78
C LEU A 113 -4.52 -6.97 -3.74
N LYS A 114 -4.93 -7.91 -4.59
CA LYS A 114 -6.26 -8.50 -4.56
C LYS A 114 -6.54 -9.13 -3.18
N THR A 115 -7.79 -9.13 -2.75
CA THR A 115 -8.21 -9.67 -1.45
C THR A 115 -7.76 -11.12 -1.23
N GLU A 116 -7.80 -11.95 -2.29
CA GLU A 116 -7.34 -13.34 -2.25
C GLU A 116 -5.86 -13.46 -1.89
N TYR A 117 -5.02 -12.57 -2.44
CA TYR A 117 -3.58 -12.55 -2.14
C TYR A 117 -3.32 -12.02 -0.72
N GLN A 118 -4.12 -11.05 -0.27
CA GLN A 118 -4.05 -10.58 1.11
C GLN A 118 -4.37 -11.70 2.09
N GLN A 119 -5.41 -12.51 1.82
CA GLN A 119 -5.79 -13.65 2.64
C GLN A 119 -4.65 -14.68 2.70
N LEU A 120 -4.06 -15.02 1.55
CA LEU A 120 -2.92 -15.93 1.47
C LEU A 120 -1.72 -15.44 2.29
N ILE A 121 -1.44 -14.14 2.24
CA ILE A 121 -0.38 -13.50 3.03
C ILE A 121 -0.68 -13.63 4.51
N TYR A 122 -1.89 -13.32 4.94
CA TYR A 122 -2.30 -13.43 6.34
C TYR A 122 -2.12 -14.85 6.88
N GLU A 123 -2.64 -15.86 6.19
CA GLU A 123 -2.52 -17.27 6.59
C GLU A 123 -1.06 -17.71 6.75
N ASN A 124 -0.19 -17.22 5.89
CA ASN A 124 1.23 -17.57 5.96
C ASN A 124 1.98 -16.82 7.05
N ILE A 125 1.60 -15.57 7.35
CA ILE A 125 2.13 -14.84 8.52
C ILE A 125 1.74 -15.56 9.81
N CYS A 126 0.50 -16.05 9.92
CA CYS A 126 0.04 -16.86 11.07
C CYS A 126 0.83 -18.16 11.23
N LYS A 127 1.36 -18.73 10.13
CA LYS A 127 2.26 -19.90 10.13
C LYS A 127 3.73 -19.52 10.43
N GLY A 128 4.01 -18.29 10.83
CA GLY A 128 5.35 -17.79 11.15
C GLY A 128 6.23 -17.47 9.95
N LYS A 129 5.71 -17.44 8.73
CA LYS A 129 6.48 -17.09 7.53
C LYS A 129 6.64 -15.57 7.43
N LYS A 130 7.84 -15.13 7.06
CA LYS A 130 8.16 -13.71 6.86
C LYS A 130 7.86 -13.30 5.42
N VAL A 131 7.15 -12.19 5.27
CA VAL A 131 6.82 -11.58 3.98
C VAL A 131 7.79 -10.43 3.70
N SER A 132 8.42 -10.46 2.53
CA SER A 132 9.32 -9.39 2.06
C SER A 132 8.52 -8.33 1.29
N LYS A 133 8.87 -7.06 1.51
CA LYS A 133 8.31 -5.94 0.74
C LYS A 133 8.57 -6.07 -0.77
N ASP A 134 9.76 -6.57 -1.14
CA ASP A 134 10.14 -6.72 -2.54
C ASP A 134 9.30 -7.78 -3.24
N ASN A 135 9.01 -8.90 -2.55
CA ASN A 135 8.13 -9.94 -3.07
C ASN A 135 6.70 -9.42 -3.28
N VAL A 136 6.19 -8.62 -2.33
CA VAL A 136 4.86 -8.00 -2.45
C VAL A 136 4.80 -7.05 -3.65
N ARG A 137 5.85 -6.27 -3.91
CA ARG A 137 5.94 -5.40 -5.09
C ARG A 137 5.94 -6.19 -6.39
N MET A 138 6.72 -7.25 -6.47
CA MET A 138 6.74 -8.13 -7.66
C MET A 138 5.35 -8.69 -7.96
N ILE A 139 4.63 -9.13 -6.94
CA ILE A 139 3.25 -9.62 -7.09
C ILE A 139 2.35 -8.50 -7.58
N ARG A 140 2.43 -7.30 -6.99
CA ARG A 140 1.65 -6.14 -7.40
C ARG A 140 1.84 -5.77 -8.87
N GLU A 141 3.08 -5.79 -9.36
CA GLU A 141 3.40 -5.45 -10.75
C GLU A 141 2.87 -6.47 -11.75
N ASN A 142 2.67 -7.73 -11.33
CA ASN A 142 2.27 -8.83 -12.19
C ASN A 142 0.94 -9.48 -11.81
N GLN A 143 0.17 -8.89 -10.90
CA GLN A 143 -1.02 -9.51 -10.28
C GLN A 143 -2.14 -9.91 -11.25
N GLU A 144 -2.16 -9.37 -12.46
CA GLU A 144 -3.14 -9.73 -13.49
C GLU A 144 -2.89 -11.15 -14.05
N ASN A 145 -1.62 -11.60 -14.03
CA ASN A 145 -1.18 -12.83 -14.70
C ASN A 145 -0.73 -13.92 -13.72
N LEU A 146 -0.80 -13.68 -12.41
CA LEU A 146 -0.34 -14.62 -11.40
C LEU A 146 -1.49 -15.46 -10.84
N SER A 147 -1.27 -16.77 -10.73
CA SER A 147 -2.10 -17.68 -9.96
C SER A 147 -1.78 -17.62 -8.46
N LEU A 148 -2.67 -18.11 -7.60
CA LEU A 148 -2.42 -18.19 -6.15
C LEU A 148 -1.20 -19.05 -5.81
N GLU A 149 -0.94 -20.10 -6.60
CA GLU A 149 0.22 -20.97 -6.42
C GLU A 149 1.54 -20.25 -6.72
N GLU A 150 1.59 -19.49 -7.81
CA GLU A 150 2.75 -18.67 -8.17
C GLU A 150 2.99 -17.55 -7.14
N VAL A 151 1.93 -16.89 -6.67
CA VAL A 151 2.01 -15.90 -5.58
C VAL A 151 2.60 -16.53 -4.31
N SER A 152 2.16 -17.75 -3.95
CA SER A 152 2.71 -18.48 -2.81
C SER A 152 4.20 -18.81 -3.01
N GLN A 153 4.61 -19.19 -4.21
CA GLN A 153 6.01 -19.44 -4.54
C GLN A 153 6.85 -18.17 -4.44
N ILE A 154 6.39 -17.03 -4.96
CA ILE A 154 7.09 -15.74 -4.90
C ILE A 154 7.24 -15.28 -3.45
N LEU A 155 6.17 -15.39 -2.64
CA LEU A 155 6.18 -14.91 -1.26
C LEU A 155 7.13 -15.72 -0.37
N PHE A 156 7.25 -17.04 -0.59
CA PHE A 156 7.83 -17.96 0.38
C PHE A 156 8.94 -18.86 -0.17
N ALA A 157 9.29 -18.73 -1.45
CA ALA A 157 10.46 -19.40 -1.97
C ALA A 157 11.74 -18.81 -1.35
N ASP A 158 12.69 -19.67 -1.01
CA ASP A 158 14.02 -19.24 -0.57
C ASP A 158 14.62 -18.28 -1.61
N LYS A 159 15.13 -17.12 -1.15
CA LYS A 159 15.74 -16.08 -2.01
C LYS A 159 16.75 -16.65 -3.02
N ALA A 160 17.42 -17.75 -2.68
CA ALA A 160 18.35 -18.43 -3.57
C ALA A 160 17.72 -19.08 -4.81
N LYS A 161 16.41 -19.44 -4.75
CA LYS A 161 15.69 -20.04 -5.90
C LYS A 161 15.03 -18.97 -6.78
N ILE A 162 14.62 -17.85 -6.22
CA ILE A 162 13.97 -16.74 -6.97
C ILE A 162 14.99 -16.00 -7.84
N GLN A 163 16.20 -15.76 -7.34
CA GLN A 163 17.27 -15.10 -8.11
C GLN A 163 17.69 -15.87 -9.39
N LYS A 164 17.43 -17.20 -9.45
CA LYS A 164 17.70 -17.99 -10.67
C LYS A 164 16.62 -17.83 -11.76
N LYS A 165 15.42 -17.36 -11.44
CA LYS A 165 14.28 -17.29 -12.39
C LYS A 165 14.02 -15.89 -12.96
N ILE A 166 14.60 -14.85 -12.38
CA ILE A 166 14.46 -13.46 -12.86
C ILE A 166 15.88 -12.92 -13.07
N CYS A 167 16.49 -13.33 -14.15
CA CYS A 167 17.68 -12.64 -14.65
C CYS A 167 17.25 -11.36 -15.34
N ASN A 168 17.37 -10.23 -14.66
CA ASN A 168 17.37 -8.96 -15.36
C ASN A 168 18.65 -8.85 -16.18
N VAL A 169 18.54 -9.19 -17.44
CA VAL A 169 19.66 -9.02 -18.39
C VAL A 169 19.69 -7.56 -18.80
N THR A 170 20.58 -6.79 -18.18
CA THR A 170 20.86 -5.42 -18.61
C THR A 170 21.92 -5.47 -19.71
N LEU A 171 21.51 -5.28 -20.93
CA LEU A 171 22.43 -5.13 -22.06
C LEU A 171 23.00 -3.71 -22.05
N LYS A 172 24.32 -3.59 -21.97
CA LYS A 172 25.01 -2.30 -22.05
C LYS A 172 24.90 -1.76 -23.48
N GLU A 173 24.79 -0.45 -23.63
CA GLU A 173 24.68 0.25 -24.94
C GLU A 173 25.74 -0.19 -25.94
N ASN A 174 26.99 -0.39 -25.49
CA ASN A 174 28.10 -0.82 -26.34
C ASN A 174 27.91 -2.21 -26.94
N LYS A 175 27.11 -3.10 -26.30
CA LYS A 175 26.79 -4.42 -26.88
C LYS A 175 25.54 -4.37 -27.79
N LEU A 176 24.66 -3.43 -27.57
CA LEU A 176 23.49 -3.24 -28.43
C LEU A 176 23.88 -2.58 -29.76
N SER A 177 24.87 -1.70 -29.77
CA SER A 177 25.39 -1.05 -30.98
C SER A 177 26.11 -2.01 -31.95
N GLU A 178 26.46 -3.24 -31.54
CA GLU A 178 26.96 -4.30 -32.42
C GLU A 178 25.85 -4.93 -33.25
N PHE A 179 24.59 -4.84 -32.80
CA PHE A 179 23.43 -5.50 -33.42
C PHE A 179 22.39 -4.53 -33.98
N PHE A 180 22.40 -3.28 -33.53
CA PHE A 180 21.45 -2.25 -33.94
C PHE A 180 22.15 -0.99 -34.36
N ASP A 181 21.75 -0.45 -35.52
CA ASP A 181 22.21 0.85 -36.01
C ASP A 181 21.71 2.00 -35.11
N SER A 182 22.38 3.14 -35.19
CA SER A 182 22.04 4.36 -34.44
C SER A 182 20.64 4.94 -34.79
N THR A 183 19.96 4.36 -35.77
CA THR A 183 18.59 4.73 -36.20
C THR A 183 17.50 4.13 -35.29
N TYR A 184 17.81 3.07 -34.51
CA TYR A 184 16.83 2.41 -33.68
C TYR A 184 16.70 3.07 -32.31
N THR A 185 15.47 3.37 -31.93
CA THR A 185 15.16 3.84 -30.57
C THR A 185 15.20 2.68 -29.56
N LYS A 186 15.47 2.99 -28.30
CA LYS A 186 15.48 1.98 -27.21
C LYS A 186 14.22 1.10 -27.18
N LYS A 187 13.04 1.69 -27.43
CA LYS A 187 11.77 0.95 -27.47
C LYS A 187 11.65 -0.01 -28.66
N GLU A 188 12.23 0.34 -29.77
CA GLU A 188 12.25 -0.52 -30.97
C GLU A 188 13.20 -1.70 -30.78
N MET A 189 14.39 -1.45 -30.19
CA MET A 189 15.33 -2.51 -29.82
C MET A 189 14.71 -3.51 -28.84
N GLU A 190 14.04 -3.03 -27.79
CA GLU A 190 13.33 -3.86 -26.82
C GLU A 190 12.24 -4.72 -27.49
N LYS A 191 11.46 -4.16 -28.41
CA LYS A 191 10.44 -4.89 -29.16
C LYS A 191 11.02 -6.02 -30.03
N ILE A 192 12.12 -5.74 -30.71
CA ILE A 192 12.79 -6.73 -31.58
C ILE A 192 13.36 -7.86 -30.74
N ILE A 193 14.06 -7.54 -29.65
CA ILE A 193 14.62 -8.54 -28.73
C ILE A 193 13.51 -9.42 -28.17
N TYR A 194 12.39 -8.81 -27.74
CA TYR A 194 11.24 -9.54 -27.18
C TYR A 194 10.60 -10.47 -28.23
N SER A 195 10.47 -10.04 -29.48
CA SER A 195 9.90 -10.87 -30.56
C SER A 195 10.80 -12.07 -30.91
N LEU A 196 12.12 -11.87 -30.89
CA LEU A 196 13.09 -12.93 -31.14
C LEU A 196 13.11 -13.98 -30.03
N THR A 197 13.09 -13.54 -28.77
CA THR A 197 13.08 -14.47 -27.63
C THR A 197 11.79 -15.28 -27.57
N LYS A 198 10.64 -14.69 -27.88
CA LYS A 198 9.36 -15.40 -27.95
C LYS A 198 9.31 -16.45 -29.07
N GLY A 199 9.91 -16.15 -30.22
CA GLY A 199 10.02 -17.09 -31.33
C GLY A 199 10.99 -18.26 -31.10
N MET A 200 11.93 -18.11 -30.15
CA MET A 200 12.84 -19.20 -29.73
C MET A 200 12.15 -20.18 -28.77
N GLU A 201 11.32 -19.69 -27.84
CA GLU A 201 10.56 -20.56 -26.92
C GLU A 201 9.55 -21.47 -27.64
N GLU A 202 9.00 -21.04 -28.78
CA GLU A 202 8.09 -21.85 -29.59
C GLU A 202 8.83 -22.98 -30.35
N LYS A 203 10.11 -22.78 -30.66
CA LYS A 203 10.92 -23.79 -31.37
C LYS A 203 11.53 -24.87 -30.46
N GLU A 204 11.70 -24.58 -29.16
CA GLU A 204 12.19 -25.57 -28.19
C GLU A 204 11.08 -26.48 -27.65
N ARG A 205 9.82 -26.25 -28.02
CA ARG A 205 8.66 -27.08 -27.61
C ARG A 205 8.22 -28.10 -28.65
N ILE A 206 8.96 -28.24 -29.74
CA ILE A 206 8.79 -29.29 -30.79
C ILE A 206 9.90 -30.31 -30.65
#